data_bc4d6e60e854d4f4793352cd3c41a9ea
#
_entry.id   bc4d6e60e854d4f4793352cd3c41a9ea
#
_cell.length_a   1.000
_cell.length_b   1.000
_cell.length_c   1.000
_cell.angle_alpha   90.00
_cell.angle_beta   90.00
_cell.angle_gamma   90.00
#
_symmetry.space_group_name_H-M   'P 1'
#
loop_
_entity.id
_entity.type
_entity.pdbx_description
1 polymer ?
#
loop_
_entity_poly.entity_id
_entity_poly.type
_entity_poly.pdbx_seq_one_letter_code
_entity_poly.pdbx_strand_id
1 'polypeptide(L)'
;AMLETEVTGITSDSSSAKVVAGGINIESDVVVLAGGVDNTPLAAMAGISIPQQDSPGVVIRTNPISQPLLSNVSVVYAPPLETGRPEIHLRQSLDGTAMIGEGSQESLARDDTQPHADELLARAAEYVPALKGASAIPVPVGYRPMPLDGFPVIGFSPKAPNLYLALTHSGVTLAPLMAQMATMEIVDGAQVEFLGDYRPDRFE
;
A
#
# COMPACT_ATOMS: atom_id res chain seq x y z
N ALA A 1 -0.99 20.76 -4.80
CA ALA A 1 -0.37 19.76 -3.91
C ALA A 1 0.63 20.47 -3.01
N MET A 2 0.67 20.06 -1.75
CA MET A 2 1.67 20.50 -0.77
C MET A 2 2.60 19.31 -0.56
N LEU A 3 3.80 19.36 -1.13
CA LEU A 3 4.81 18.32 -0.99
C LEU A 3 5.60 18.55 0.28
N GLU A 4 6.16 17.47 0.85
CA GLU A 4 7.00 17.49 2.05
C GLU A 4 6.33 18.25 3.23
N THR A 5 5.01 18.08 3.34
CA THR A 5 4.20 18.81 4.31
C THR A 5 3.49 17.82 5.23
N GLU A 6 3.93 17.77 6.46
CA GLU A 6 3.37 16.88 7.49
C GLU A 6 2.03 17.40 7.99
N VAL A 7 1.07 16.48 8.14
CA VAL A 7 -0.20 16.73 8.83
C VAL A 7 0.02 16.53 10.33
N THR A 8 -0.23 17.58 11.11
CA THR A 8 -0.03 17.58 12.55
C THR A 8 -1.31 17.65 13.38
N GLY A 9 -2.45 17.82 12.70
CA GLY A 9 -3.76 17.82 13.36
C GLY A 9 -4.90 17.64 12.38
N ILE A 10 -5.91 16.89 12.81
CA ILE A 10 -7.16 16.68 12.09
C ILE A 10 -8.30 16.80 13.09
N THR A 11 -9.30 17.58 12.77
CA THR A 11 -10.55 17.66 13.54
C THR A 11 -11.73 17.65 12.58
N SER A 12 -12.86 17.11 13.03
CA SER A 12 -14.10 17.07 12.28
C SER A 12 -15.26 17.34 13.23
N ASP A 13 -16.18 18.16 12.78
CA ASP A 13 -17.45 18.39 13.47
C ASP A 13 -18.63 18.19 12.51
N SER A 14 -19.82 18.60 12.87
CA SER A 14 -21.02 18.41 12.02
C SER A 14 -21.04 19.30 10.78
N SER A 15 -20.15 20.26 10.65
CA SER A 15 -20.17 21.28 9.58
C SER A 15 -18.99 21.17 8.62
N SER A 16 -17.80 20.84 9.13
CA SER A 16 -16.56 20.81 8.33
C SER A 16 -15.50 19.90 8.96
N ALA A 17 -14.46 19.66 8.19
CA ALA A 17 -13.23 19.09 8.69
C ALA A 17 -12.07 20.09 8.55
N LYS A 18 -11.14 20.06 9.50
CA LYS A 18 -9.95 20.92 9.53
C LYS A 18 -8.70 20.10 9.60
N VAL A 19 -7.73 20.45 8.78
CA VAL A 19 -6.40 19.85 8.74
C VAL A 19 -5.36 20.92 9.03
N VAL A 20 -4.45 20.60 9.96
CA VAL A 20 -3.25 21.41 10.19
C VAL A 20 -2.08 20.73 9.48
N ALA A 21 -1.50 21.40 8.49
CA ALA A 21 -0.41 20.87 7.69
C ALA A 21 0.65 21.96 7.45
N GLY A 22 1.91 21.71 7.81
CA GLY A 22 2.99 22.68 7.66
C GLY A 22 2.71 24.03 8.36
N GLY A 23 1.97 24.00 9.47
CA GLY A 23 1.57 25.21 10.19
C GLY A 23 0.39 26.00 9.57
N ILE A 24 -0.22 25.49 8.52
CA ILE A 24 -1.37 26.09 7.83
C ILE A 24 -2.64 25.33 8.25
N ASN A 25 -3.71 26.09 8.52
CA ASN A 25 -5.03 25.52 8.75
C ASN A 25 -5.80 25.48 7.42
N ILE A 26 -6.27 24.29 7.07
CA ILE A 26 -7.08 24.04 5.87
C ILE A 26 -8.45 23.54 6.35
N GLU A 27 -9.50 24.19 5.90
CA GLU A 27 -10.88 23.80 6.19
C GLU A 27 -11.56 23.34 4.89
N SER A 28 -12.33 22.26 4.99
CA SER A 28 -13.06 21.68 3.84
C SER A 28 -14.31 20.96 4.31
N ASP A 29 -15.24 20.75 3.39
CA ASP A 29 -16.47 19.98 3.67
C ASP A 29 -16.15 18.51 3.95
N VAL A 30 -15.15 17.94 3.29
CA VAL A 30 -14.69 16.55 3.46
C VAL A 30 -13.17 16.48 3.41
N VAL A 31 -12.60 15.68 4.29
CA VAL A 31 -11.19 15.27 4.27
C VAL A 31 -11.13 13.78 3.97
N VAL A 32 -10.34 13.38 2.98
CA VAL A 32 -10.10 11.98 2.64
C VAL A 32 -8.75 11.54 3.21
N LEU A 33 -8.77 10.51 4.07
CA LEU A 33 -7.57 9.88 4.61
C LEU A 33 -7.14 8.72 3.71
N ALA A 34 -6.11 8.95 2.92
CA ALA A 34 -5.54 7.97 1.97
C ALA A 34 -4.02 7.76 2.22
N GLY A 35 -3.57 7.88 3.47
CA GLY A 35 -2.18 7.83 3.89
C GLY A 35 -1.58 6.42 4.01
N GLY A 36 -2.30 5.36 3.61
CA GLY A 36 -1.80 4.00 3.71
C GLY A 36 -1.51 3.58 5.15
N VAL A 37 -0.27 3.21 5.48
CA VAL A 37 0.13 2.84 6.85
C VAL A 37 -0.09 3.98 7.85
N ASP A 38 -0.01 5.23 7.39
CA ASP A 38 -0.19 6.41 8.24
C ASP A 38 -1.67 6.74 8.51
N ASN A 39 -2.61 6.01 7.92
CA ASN A 39 -4.04 6.23 8.22
C ASN A 39 -4.36 6.00 9.70
N THR A 40 -3.68 5.07 10.37
CA THR A 40 -3.90 4.85 11.82
C THR A 40 -3.59 6.10 12.65
N PRO A 41 -2.39 6.69 12.60
CA PRO A 41 -2.11 7.93 13.35
C PRO A 41 -2.93 9.12 12.85
N LEU A 42 -3.20 9.24 11.54
CA LEU A 42 -4.03 10.32 11.01
C LEU A 42 -5.48 10.24 11.53
N ALA A 43 -6.10 9.07 11.49
CA ALA A 43 -7.44 8.85 12.03
C ALA A 43 -7.52 9.10 13.54
N ALA A 44 -6.48 8.71 14.28
CA ALA A 44 -6.40 8.94 15.72
C ALA A 44 -6.41 10.42 16.09
N MET A 45 -5.90 11.31 15.24
CA MET A 45 -5.98 12.77 15.47
C MET A 45 -7.42 13.27 15.57
N ALA A 46 -8.37 12.57 14.91
CA ALA A 46 -9.80 12.86 14.96
C ALA A 46 -10.59 11.91 15.86
N GLY A 47 -9.92 11.14 16.71
CA GLY A 47 -10.55 10.21 17.65
C GLY A 47 -11.09 8.93 17.03
N ILE A 48 -10.67 8.59 15.80
CA ILE A 48 -11.07 7.36 15.11
C ILE A 48 -9.99 6.30 15.30
N SER A 49 -10.40 5.07 15.60
CA SER A 49 -9.50 3.92 15.73
C SER A 49 -9.55 3.06 14.47
N ILE A 50 -8.46 3.00 13.73
CA ILE A 50 -8.30 2.12 12.57
C ILE A 50 -7.05 1.24 12.82
N PRO A 51 -7.24 0.05 13.40
CA PRO A 51 -6.11 -0.82 13.68
C PRO A 51 -5.57 -1.46 12.41
N GLN A 52 -4.25 -1.41 12.26
CA GLN A 52 -3.52 -2.11 11.21
C GLN A 52 -2.55 -3.11 11.83
N GLN A 53 -2.38 -4.24 11.17
CA GLN A 53 -1.31 -5.19 11.52
C GLN A 53 -0.04 -4.89 10.75
N ASP A 54 1.08 -5.32 11.32
CA ASP A 54 2.39 -5.18 10.70
C ASP A 54 2.49 -6.11 9.47
N SER A 55 2.78 -5.55 8.33
CA SER A 55 2.90 -6.29 7.06
C SER A 55 4.11 -5.79 6.26
N PRO A 56 5.33 -6.17 6.66
CA PRO A 56 6.54 -5.82 5.94
C PRO A 56 6.60 -6.51 4.57
N GLY A 57 7.37 -5.94 3.67
CA GLY A 57 7.67 -6.54 2.37
C GLY A 57 9.09 -6.26 1.95
N VAL A 58 9.83 -7.33 1.68
CA VAL A 58 11.19 -7.26 1.18
C VAL A 58 11.16 -7.43 -0.33
N VAL A 59 11.77 -6.47 -1.01
CA VAL A 59 11.98 -6.51 -2.46
C VAL A 59 13.38 -6.02 -2.79
N ILE A 60 13.89 -6.46 -3.92
CA ILE A 60 15.12 -5.94 -4.49
C ILE A 60 14.84 -5.35 -5.88
N ARG A 61 15.74 -4.51 -6.35
CA ARG A 61 15.81 -4.10 -7.74
C ARG A 61 17.07 -4.64 -8.39
N THR A 62 17.06 -4.73 -9.72
CA THR A 62 18.26 -4.96 -10.49
C THR A 62 18.74 -3.65 -11.14
N ASN A 63 19.97 -3.61 -11.60
CA ASN A 63 20.35 -2.68 -12.65
C ASN A 63 19.47 -2.92 -13.91
N PRO A 64 19.35 -1.96 -14.83
CA PRO A 64 18.61 -2.14 -16.08
C PRO A 64 19.12 -3.34 -16.88
N ILE A 65 18.18 -4.17 -17.32
CA ILE A 65 18.43 -5.36 -18.15
C ILE A 65 18.19 -4.97 -19.60
N SER A 66 19.14 -5.30 -20.45
CA SER A 66 19.14 -4.87 -21.85
C SER A 66 18.05 -5.47 -22.72
N GLN A 67 17.41 -6.54 -22.25
CA GLN A 67 16.35 -7.22 -22.99
C GLN A 67 15.06 -7.26 -22.16
N PRO A 68 13.90 -7.15 -22.80
CA PRO A 68 12.63 -7.36 -22.09
C PRO A 68 12.58 -8.79 -21.51
N LEU A 69 12.35 -8.91 -20.21
CA LEU A 69 12.11 -10.21 -19.55
C LEU A 69 10.71 -10.72 -19.83
N LEU A 70 9.77 -9.78 -19.96
CA LEU A 70 8.35 -10.03 -20.15
C LEU A 70 7.86 -9.25 -21.36
N SER A 71 7.01 -9.87 -22.16
CA SER A 71 6.45 -9.25 -23.37
C SER A 71 5.26 -8.30 -23.10
N ASN A 72 4.78 -8.31 -21.87
CA ASN A 72 3.61 -7.52 -21.43
C ASN A 72 3.76 -7.12 -19.97
N VAL A 73 2.86 -6.27 -19.48
CA VAL A 73 2.76 -5.94 -18.06
C VAL A 73 2.21 -7.15 -17.31
N SER A 74 3.08 -7.80 -16.55
CA SER A 74 2.72 -8.99 -15.78
C SER A 74 3.62 -9.13 -14.54
N VAL A 75 3.14 -9.93 -13.60
CA VAL A 75 3.92 -10.41 -12.45
C VAL A 75 4.07 -11.92 -12.61
N VAL A 76 5.29 -12.39 -12.55
CA VAL A 76 5.60 -13.83 -12.54
C VAL A 76 5.73 -14.27 -11.10
N TYR A 77 4.97 -15.30 -10.74
CA TYR A 77 5.12 -16.02 -9.47
C TYR A 77 5.81 -17.35 -9.76
N ALA A 78 6.90 -17.60 -9.07
CA ALA A 78 7.66 -18.83 -9.19
C ALA A 78 7.60 -19.58 -7.86
N PRO A 79 7.17 -20.86 -7.86
CA PRO A 79 7.14 -21.67 -6.65
C PRO A 79 8.59 -21.92 -6.16
N PRO A 80 8.80 -22.20 -4.88
CA PRO A 80 10.13 -22.54 -4.38
C PRO A 80 10.64 -23.82 -5.04
N LEU A 81 11.91 -23.81 -5.47
CA LEU A 81 12.59 -25.02 -5.99
C LEU A 81 12.93 -26.01 -4.86
N GLU A 82 13.08 -25.51 -3.64
CA GLU A 82 13.39 -26.29 -2.45
C GLU A 82 12.29 -26.17 -1.42
N THR A 83 12.00 -27.28 -0.73
CA THR A 83 11.03 -27.28 0.37
C THR A 83 11.48 -26.34 1.48
N GLY A 84 10.56 -25.48 1.94
CA GLY A 84 10.79 -24.55 3.05
C GLY A 84 11.35 -23.20 2.67
N ARG A 85 11.63 -22.96 1.38
CA ARG A 85 11.92 -21.62 0.88
C ARG A 85 10.64 -20.90 0.44
N PRO A 86 10.55 -19.56 0.59
CA PRO A 86 9.41 -18.80 0.09
C PRO A 86 9.39 -18.76 -1.44
N GLU A 87 8.20 -18.58 -2.00
CA GLU A 87 8.01 -18.29 -3.41
C GLU A 87 8.68 -16.97 -3.82
N ILE A 88 8.97 -16.83 -5.09
CA ILE A 88 9.52 -15.60 -5.68
C ILE A 88 8.46 -14.96 -6.56
N HIS A 89 8.35 -13.64 -6.50
CA HIS A 89 7.58 -12.88 -7.46
C HIS A 89 8.48 -11.86 -8.16
N LEU A 90 8.27 -11.69 -9.46
CA LEU A 90 9.10 -10.86 -10.32
C LEU A 90 8.25 -10.04 -11.27
N ARG A 91 8.60 -8.77 -11.44
CA ARG A 91 8.09 -7.90 -12.49
C ARG A 91 9.21 -7.06 -13.10
N GLN A 92 9.04 -6.66 -14.34
CA GLN A 92 9.95 -5.69 -14.99
C GLN A 92 9.30 -4.31 -15.06
N SER A 93 10.07 -3.29 -14.78
CA SER A 93 9.70 -1.89 -14.92
C SER A 93 10.02 -1.35 -16.30
N LEU A 94 9.41 -0.24 -16.70
CA LEU A 94 9.62 0.38 -18.01
C LEU A 94 11.07 0.88 -18.23
N ASP A 95 11.79 1.16 -17.16
CA ASP A 95 13.20 1.55 -17.17
C ASP A 95 14.16 0.36 -17.37
N GLY A 96 13.62 -0.83 -17.57
CA GLY A 96 14.38 -2.06 -17.76
C GLY A 96 14.83 -2.73 -16.47
N THR A 97 14.61 -2.13 -15.29
CA THR A 97 14.93 -2.78 -14.01
C THR A 97 13.94 -3.89 -13.71
N ALA A 98 14.39 -4.98 -13.10
CA ALA A 98 13.50 -5.97 -12.51
C ALA A 98 13.30 -5.69 -11.02
N MET A 99 12.08 -5.84 -10.53
CA MET A 99 11.75 -5.88 -9.13
C MET A 99 11.45 -7.32 -8.74
N ILE A 100 12.14 -7.81 -7.74
CA ILE A 100 12.04 -9.19 -7.28
C ILE A 100 11.73 -9.16 -5.79
N GLY A 101 10.76 -9.93 -5.36
CA GLY A 101 10.41 -10.10 -3.96
C GLY A 101 10.17 -11.56 -3.62
N GLU A 102 10.02 -11.85 -2.34
CA GLU A 102 9.76 -13.21 -1.87
C GLU A 102 8.64 -13.25 -0.83
N GLY A 103 8.04 -14.43 -0.71
CA GLY A 103 7.04 -14.74 0.29
C GLY A 103 5.66 -14.18 0.00
N SER A 104 4.74 -14.59 0.86
CA SER A 104 3.35 -14.15 0.85
C SER A 104 3.16 -12.81 1.57
N GLN A 105 1.92 -12.34 1.59
CA GLN A 105 1.52 -11.14 2.36
C GLN A 105 1.65 -11.32 3.87
N GLU A 106 1.67 -12.56 4.34
CA GLU A 106 1.82 -12.91 5.76
C GLU A 106 3.29 -13.00 6.19
N SER A 107 4.23 -12.88 5.26
CA SER A 107 5.66 -12.88 5.58
C SER A 107 6.01 -11.69 6.47
N LEU A 108 6.71 -11.96 7.57
CA LEU A 108 7.26 -10.95 8.47
C LEU A 108 8.77 -10.72 8.25
N ALA A 109 9.30 -11.20 7.13
CA ALA A 109 10.71 -11.02 6.77
C ALA A 109 11.06 -9.53 6.60
N ARG A 110 12.23 -9.14 7.11
CA ARG A 110 12.73 -7.75 7.09
C ARG A 110 14.19 -7.65 6.68
N ASP A 111 14.75 -8.69 6.08
CA ASP A 111 16.16 -8.67 5.66
C ASP A 111 16.31 -7.92 4.33
N ASP A 112 16.70 -6.66 4.41
CA ASP A 112 17.01 -5.79 3.27
C ASP A 112 18.53 -5.60 3.07
N THR A 113 19.33 -6.56 3.51
CA THR A 113 20.78 -6.52 3.36
C THR A 113 21.23 -6.91 1.95
N GLN A 114 22.43 -6.47 1.55
CA GLN A 114 23.02 -6.85 0.26
C GLN A 114 23.19 -8.37 0.10
N PRO A 115 23.66 -9.15 1.10
CA PRO A 115 23.74 -10.61 0.98
C PRO A 115 22.41 -11.27 0.67
N HIS A 116 21.33 -10.82 1.31
CA HIS A 116 19.97 -11.32 1.03
C HIS A 116 19.52 -10.93 -0.39
N ALA A 117 19.81 -9.70 -0.82
CA ALA A 117 19.50 -9.24 -2.16
C ALA A 117 20.21 -10.07 -3.24
N ASP A 118 21.47 -10.39 -3.04
CA ASP A 118 22.25 -11.21 -3.96
C ASP A 118 21.73 -12.65 -4.03
N GLU A 119 21.33 -13.22 -2.89
CA GLU A 119 20.71 -14.55 -2.83
C GLU A 119 19.36 -14.56 -3.56
N LEU A 120 18.52 -13.55 -3.33
CA LEU A 120 17.21 -13.47 -3.96
C LEU A 120 17.31 -13.33 -5.48
N LEU A 121 18.28 -12.53 -5.96
CA LEU A 121 18.58 -12.42 -7.39
C LEU A 121 19.08 -13.75 -7.97
N ALA A 122 19.97 -14.46 -7.27
CA ALA A 122 20.47 -15.75 -7.71
C ALA A 122 19.33 -16.77 -7.87
N ARG A 123 18.41 -16.85 -6.91
CA ARG A 123 17.22 -17.70 -6.98
C ARG A 123 16.30 -17.31 -8.15
N ALA A 124 16.05 -16.03 -8.35
CA ALA A 124 15.25 -15.56 -9.48
C ALA A 124 15.88 -15.90 -10.84
N ALA A 125 17.21 -15.89 -10.94
CA ALA A 125 17.93 -16.22 -12.16
C ALA A 125 17.86 -17.72 -12.53
N GLU A 126 17.45 -18.59 -11.61
CA GLU A 126 17.17 -19.99 -11.91
C GLU A 126 15.91 -20.15 -12.75
N TYR A 127 14.89 -19.30 -12.50
CA TYR A 127 13.65 -19.27 -13.28
C TYR A 127 13.75 -18.39 -14.54
N VAL A 128 14.48 -17.30 -14.45
CA VAL A 128 14.64 -16.30 -15.52
C VAL A 128 16.12 -16.14 -15.84
N PRO A 129 16.70 -17.00 -16.72
CA PRO A 129 18.15 -16.98 -17.01
C PRO A 129 18.70 -15.64 -17.53
N ALA A 130 17.84 -14.79 -18.09
CA ALA A 130 18.22 -13.45 -18.53
C ALA A 130 18.63 -12.51 -17.38
N LEU A 131 18.36 -12.87 -16.13
CA LEU A 131 18.83 -12.17 -14.93
C LEU A 131 20.31 -12.49 -14.59
N LYS A 132 20.90 -13.52 -15.20
CA LYS A 132 22.31 -13.86 -14.97
C LYS A 132 23.20 -12.71 -15.42
N GLY A 133 24.04 -12.24 -14.49
CA GLY A 133 24.93 -11.11 -14.72
C GLY A 133 24.33 -9.75 -14.35
N ALA A 134 23.08 -9.69 -13.94
CA ALA A 134 22.53 -8.50 -13.31
C ALA A 134 23.13 -8.29 -11.90
N SER A 135 23.04 -7.08 -11.40
CA SER A 135 23.43 -6.72 -10.03
C SER A 135 22.17 -6.47 -9.19
N ALA A 136 22.14 -7.04 -7.99
CA ALA A 136 21.08 -6.80 -7.03
C ALA A 136 21.29 -5.47 -6.31
N ILE A 137 20.23 -4.72 -6.14
CA ILE A 137 20.17 -3.47 -5.38
C ILE A 137 19.10 -3.67 -4.29
N PRO A 138 19.50 -3.75 -3.02
CA PRO A 138 18.53 -3.85 -1.93
C PRO A 138 17.65 -2.60 -1.87
N VAL A 139 16.41 -2.80 -1.48
CA VAL A 139 15.44 -1.72 -1.27
C VAL A 139 15.05 -1.77 0.21
N PRO A 140 15.00 -0.63 0.91
CA PRO A 140 14.55 -0.59 2.28
C PRO A 140 13.20 -1.29 2.47
N VAL A 141 13.02 -1.96 3.61
CA VAL A 141 11.76 -2.65 3.92
C VAL A 141 10.58 -1.73 3.75
N GLY A 142 9.65 -2.13 2.89
CA GLY A 142 8.36 -1.44 2.73
C GLY A 142 7.31 -2.03 3.65
N TYR A 143 6.33 -1.22 4.05
CA TYR A 143 5.20 -1.69 4.85
C TYR A 143 3.91 -1.54 4.07
N ARG A 144 3.11 -2.61 4.05
CA ARG A 144 1.81 -2.61 3.41
C ARG A 144 0.77 -2.10 4.39
N PRO A 145 -0.15 -1.24 3.96
CA PRO A 145 -1.31 -0.91 4.78
C PRO A 145 -2.20 -2.15 4.88
N MET A 146 -2.29 -2.72 6.07
CA MET A 146 -3.02 -3.96 6.31
C MET A 146 -3.98 -3.76 7.48
N PRO A 147 -5.27 -3.46 7.22
CA PRO A 147 -6.27 -3.46 8.27
C PRO A 147 -6.27 -4.78 9.04
N LEU A 148 -6.59 -4.75 10.32
CA LEU A 148 -6.43 -5.90 11.22
C LEU A 148 -7.16 -7.16 10.74
N ASP A 149 -8.28 -7.00 10.06
CA ASP A 149 -9.07 -8.08 9.48
C ASP A 149 -8.72 -8.40 8.01
N GLY A 150 -7.76 -7.66 7.41
CA GLY A 150 -7.33 -7.83 6.03
C GLY A 150 -8.23 -7.19 4.97
N PHE A 151 -9.38 -6.65 5.35
CA PHE A 151 -10.35 -6.06 4.42
C PHE A 151 -10.21 -4.53 4.30
N PRO A 152 -10.64 -3.93 3.18
CA PRO A 152 -10.63 -2.48 3.01
C PRO A 152 -11.39 -1.76 4.13
N VAL A 153 -10.96 -0.54 4.47
CA VAL A 153 -11.71 0.39 5.31
C VAL A 153 -12.06 1.60 4.45
N ILE A 154 -13.32 1.72 4.09
CA ILE A 154 -13.78 2.74 3.14
C ILE A 154 -15.13 3.32 3.59
N GLY A 155 -15.22 4.65 3.59
CA GLY A 155 -16.43 5.38 3.93
C GLY A 155 -16.23 6.45 4.98
N PHE A 156 -17.31 7.17 5.27
CA PHE A 156 -17.36 8.16 6.34
C PHE A 156 -17.36 7.48 7.71
N SER A 157 -16.68 8.10 8.68
CA SER A 157 -16.72 7.67 10.07
C SER A 157 -17.91 8.29 10.79
N PRO A 158 -18.73 7.53 11.54
CA PRO A 158 -19.78 8.10 12.38
C PRO A 158 -19.27 9.06 13.46
N LYS A 159 -18.04 8.85 13.94
CA LYS A 159 -17.43 9.72 14.96
C LYS A 159 -16.87 11.02 14.41
N ALA A 160 -16.53 11.05 13.12
CA ALA A 160 -16.02 12.22 12.44
C ALA A 160 -16.68 12.31 11.04
N PRO A 161 -17.89 12.86 10.97
CA PRO A 161 -18.76 12.72 9.80
C PRO A 161 -18.24 13.38 8.52
N ASN A 162 -17.25 14.26 8.62
CA ASN A 162 -16.59 14.90 7.48
C ASN A 162 -15.23 14.25 7.14
N LEU A 163 -14.89 13.10 7.76
CA LEU A 163 -13.73 12.32 7.41
C LEU A 163 -14.15 11.06 6.65
N TYR A 164 -13.58 10.94 5.44
CA TYR A 164 -13.72 9.77 4.60
C TYR A 164 -12.43 8.94 4.65
N LEU A 165 -12.55 7.67 5.00
CA LEU A 165 -11.42 6.75 5.08
C LEU A 165 -11.30 5.98 3.77
N ALA A 166 -10.08 5.88 3.23
CA ALA A 166 -9.73 5.13 2.04
C ALA A 166 -8.45 4.34 2.31
N LEU A 167 -8.58 3.21 2.99
CA LEU A 167 -7.48 2.34 3.40
C LEU A 167 -7.72 0.92 2.89
N THR A 168 -6.73 0.33 2.24
CA THR A 168 -6.81 -1.07 1.83
C THR A 168 -5.42 -1.66 1.64
N HIS A 169 -5.28 -2.95 1.92
CA HIS A 169 -4.24 -3.75 1.27
C HIS A 169 -4.48 -3.77 -0.25
N SER A 170 -3.44 -3.98 -1.03
CA SER A 170 -3.54 -3.97 -2.51
C SER A 170 -4.04 -2.65 -3.11
N GLY A 171 -3.69 -1.52 -2.49
CA GLY A 171 -4.19 -0.19 -2.85
C GLY A 171 -3.97 0.18 -4.32
N VAL A 172 -2.86 -0.24 -4.94
CA VAL A 172 -2.61 0.01 -6.37
C VAL A 172 -3.64 -0.70 -7.24
N THR A 173 -3.95 -1.96 -6.93
CA THR A 173 -4.93 -2.76 -7.68
C THR A 173 -6.36 -2.27 -7.49
N LEU A 174 -6.71 -1.89 -6.26
CA LEU A 174 -8.08 -1.51 -5.90
C LEU A 174 -8.35 0.00 -6.07
N ALA A 175 -7.30 0.83 -6.28
CA ALA A 175 -7.45 2.28 -6.36
C ALA A 175 -8.55 2.76 -7.32
N PRO A 176 -8.70 2.22 -8.55
CA PRO A 176 -9.76 2.69 -9.46
C PRO A 176 -11.16 2.44 -8.91
N LEU A 177 -11.39 1.25 -8.34
CA LEU A 177 -12.67 0.88 -7.77
C LEU A 177 -12.99 1.71 -6.52
N MET A 178 -12.02 1.83 -5.61
CA MET A 178 -12.18 2.64 -4.39
C MET A 178 -12.43 4.11 -4.71
N ALA A 179 -11.70 4.67 -5.71
CA ALA A 179 -11.89 6.04 -6.13
C ALA A 179 -13.30 6.27 -6.70
N GLN A 180 -13.80 5.34 -7.50
CA GLN A 180 -15.17 5.44 -8.04
C GLN A 180 -16.21 5.43 -6.92
N MET A 181 -16.12 4.48 -5.98
CA MET A 181 -17.04 4.40 -4.85
C MET A 181 -16.97 5.62 -3.95
N ALA A 182 -15.76 6.10 -3.65
CA ALA A 182 -15.56 7.31 -2.86
C ALA A 182 -16.17 8.55 -3.57
N THR A 183 -16.03 8.64 -4.88
CA THR A 183 -16.61 9.75 -5.65
C THR A 183 -18.14 9.72 -5.57
N MET A 184 -18.77 8.57 -5.73
CA MET A 184 -20.22 8.42 -5.59
C MET A 184 -20.72 8.86 -4.20
N GLU A 185 -20.00 8.51 -3.15
CA GLU A 185 -20.39 8.87 -1.79
C GLU A 185 -20.11 10.33 -1.45
N ILE A 186 -18.93 10.85 -1.83
CA ILE A 186 -18.51 12.19 -1.45
C ILE A 186 -19.15 13.26 -2.35
N VAL A 187 -19.21 13.03 -3.66
CA VAL A 187 -19.67 14.03 -4.63
C VAL A 187 -21.15 13.89 -4.92
N ASP A 188 -21.63 12.67 -5.13
CA ASP A 188 -23.02 12.42 -5.51
C ASP A 188 -23.94 12.25 -4.30
N GLY A 189 -23.38 12.11 -3.09
CA GLY A 189 -24.14 11.86 -1.85
C GLY A 189 -24.85 10.50 -1.83
N ALA A 190 -24.42 9.57 -2.69
CA ALA A 190 -25.00 8.24 -2.79
C ALA A 190 -24.45 7.34 -1.71
N GLN A 191 -25.31 6.48 -1.14
CA GLN A 191 -24.85 5.42 -0.26
C GLN A 191 -24.55 4.16 -1.09
N VAL A 192 -23.29 3.73 -1.08
CA VAL A 192 -22.87 2.50 -1.77
C VAL A 192 -23.08 1.30 -0.86
N GLU A 193 -24.18 0.58 -1.05
CA GLU A 193 -24.57 -0.58 -0.20
C GLU A 193 -23.50 -1.68 -0.17
N PHE A 194 -22.82 -1.90 -1.28
CA PHE A 194 -21.74 -2.90 -1.40
C PHE A 194 -20.62 -2.67 -0.37
N LEU A 195 -20.44 -1.46 0.13
CA LEU A 195 -19.41 -1.11 1.11
C LEU A 195 -19.83 -1.41 2.57
N GLY A 196 -21.00 -1.99 2.80
CA GLY A 196 -21.53 -2.22 4.16
C GLY A 196 -20.56 -2.93 5.10
N ASP A 197 -19.93 -4.02 4.63
CA ASP A 197 -18.98 -4.82 5.42
C ASP A 197 -17.60 -4.17 5.55
N TYR A 198 -17.35 -3.09 4.83
CA TYR A 198 -16.04 -2.42 4.76
C TYR A 198 -16.03 -1.06 5.45
N ARG A 199 -17.10 -0.73 6.17
CA ARG A 199 -17.24 0.55 6.86
C ARG A 199 -16.27 0.69 8.05
N PRO A 200 -15.83 1.93 8.37
CA PRO A 200 -14.92 2.17 9.48
C PRO A 200 -15.44 1.75 10.84
N ASP A 201 -16.74 1.87 11.05
CA ASP A 201 -17.43 1.59 12.32
C ASP A 201 -17.35 0.13 12.78
N ARG A 202 -16.96 -0.79 11.89
CA ARG A 202 -16.70 -2.18 12.30
C ARG A 202 -15.53 -2.36 13.27
N PHE A 203 -14.71 -1.31 13.43
CA PHE A 203 -13.62 -1.26 14.41
C PHE A 203 -13.92 -0.37 15.62
N GLU A 204 -15.13 0.16 15.73
CA GLU A 204 -15.53 1.11 16.78
C GLU A 204 -16.31 0.44 17.92
#